data_dfde57a19fad08ef598a46d1262a56d5
#
_entry.id   dfde57a19fad08ef598a46d1262a56d5
#
_cell.length_a   1.000
_cell.length_b   1.000
_cell.length_c   1.000
_cell.angle_alpha   90.00
_cell.angle_beta   90.00
_cell.angle_gamma   90.00
#
_symmetry.space_group_name_H-M   'P 1'
#
loop_
_entity.id
_entity.type
_entity.pdbx_description
1 polymer ?
#
loop_
_entity_poly.entity_id
_entity_poly.type
_entity_poly.pdbx_seq_one_letter_code
_entity_poly.pdbx_strand_id
1 'polypeptide(L)'
;WIAGDFVMAHCVSSTITPLVSAYPDGVYDVIQVPLKEDRLNDGFYPNPPQLLVVSKNTKNVDVCMDFLNYFYNDPEAAVILREHRSVPAVSTARQICVENNLIDPIVSKSVDISMGLNGVNEMGLTTNSEVEAAILDMVENVAYGTRSTEEIADETIQLLDDILANL
;
A
#
# COMPACT_ATOMS: atom_id res chain seq x y z
N TRP A 1 -15.39 6.48 -8.10
CA TRP A 1 -15.98 5.50 -7.21
C TRP A 1 -17.29 6.01 -6.60
N ILE A 2 -17.25 7.08 -5.82
CA ILE A 2 -18.45 7.63 -5.14
C ILE A 2 -19.59 7.96 -6.13
N ALA A 3 -19.27 8.42 -7.33
CA ALA A 3 -20.24 8.69 -8.39
C ALA A 3 -20.80 7.42 -9.07
N GLY A 4 -20.27 6.24 -8.75
CA GLY A 4 -20.71 4.97 -9.34
C GLY A 4 -20.16 4.67 -10.73
N ASP A 5 -19.22 5.47 -11.21
CA ASP A 5 -18.66 5.34 -12.57
C ASP A 5 -17.65 4.19 -12.71
N PHE A 6 -17.16 3.67 -11.59
CA PHE A 6 -16.15 2.61 -11.55
C PHE A 6 -16.69 1.35 -10.88
N VAL A 7 -16.52 0.21 -11.55
CA VAL A 7 -16.92 -1.12 -11.06
C VAL A 7 -15.80 -1.80 -10.28
N MET A 8 -14.55 -1.41 -10.51
CA MET A 8 -13.36 -1.95 -9.84
C MET A 8 -12.38 -0.85 -9.52
N ALA A 9 -11.67 -1.00 -8.40
CA ALA A 9 -10.58 -0.13 -8.02
C ALA A 9 -9.38 -0.97 -7.57
N HIS A 10 -8.19 -0.62 -8.04
CA HIS A 10 -6.94 -1.12 -7.48
C HIS A 10 -6.61 -0.27 -6.26
N CYS A 11 -6.46 -0.89 -5.10
CA CYS A 11 -6.22 -0.15 -3.86
C CYS A 11 -5.42 -0.98 -2.85
N VAL A 12 -4.89 -0.31 -1.86
CA VAL A 12 -4.27 -0.95 -0.68
C VAL A 12 -5.34 -1.24 0.38
N SER A 13 -5.10 -2.23 1.23
CA SER A 13 -6.07 -2.68 2.25
C SER A 13 -6.61 -1.56 3.15
N SER A 14 -5.78 -0.57 3.47
CA SER A 14 -6.17 0.58 4.31
C SER A 14 -7.17 1.54 3.66
N THR A 15 -7.39 1.45 2.34
CA THR A 15 -8.37 2.28 1.62
C THR A 15 -9.70 1.58 1.40
N ILE A 16 -9.82 0.30 1.70
CA ILE A 16 -11.06 -0.48 1.49
C ILE A 16 -12.20 0.08 2.35
N THR A 17 -11.99 0.25 3.65
CA THR A 17 -13.01 0.76 4.57
C THR A 17 -13.57 2.12 4.16
N PRO A 18 -12.74 3.14 3.82
CA PRO A 18 -13.26 4.38 3.27
C PRO A 18 -14.07 4.21 1.98
N LEU A 19 -13.64 3.33 1.07
CA LEU A 19 -14.35 3.10 -0.20
C LEU A 19 -15.72 2.45 0.01
N VAL A 20 -15.81 1.45 0.88
CA VAL A 20 -17.07 0.78 1.24
C VAL A 20 -17.99 1.74 1.97
N SER A 21 -17.46 2.53 2.91
CA SER A 21 -18.23 3.51 3.68
C SER A 21 -18.81 4.64 2.82
N ALA A 22 -18.16 4.96 1.71
CA ALA A 22 -18.63 5.99 0.77
C ALA A 22 -19.90 5.57 0.03
N TYR A 23 -20.17 4.26 -0.10
CA TYR A 23 -21.39 3.73 -0.72
C TYR A 23 -21.84 2.47 0.04
N PRO A 24 -22.49 2.63 1.19
CA PRO A 24 -22.77 1.53 2.13
C PRO A 24 -23.78 0.50 1.61
N ASP A 25 -24.62 0.85 0.65
CA ASP A 25 -25.59 -0.05 0.03
C ASP A 25 -24.99 -0.93 -1.08
N GLY A 26 -23.71 -0.74 -1.39
CA GLY A 26 -22.99 -1.52 -2.39
C GLY A 26 -22.67 -2.93 -1.91
N VAL A 27 -22.58 -3.87 -2.87
CA VAL A 27 -22.07 -5.22 -2.62
C VAL A 27 -20.64 -5.27 -3.14
N TYR A 28 -19.70 -5.54 -2.24
CA TYR A 28 -18.27 -5.50 -2.51
C TYR A 28 -17.63 -6.86 -2.32
N ASP A 29 -16.59 -7.11 -3.08
CA ASP A 29 -15.67 -8.22 -2.86
C ASP A 29 -14.25 -7.82 -3.25
N VAL A 30 -13.27 -8.58 -2.79
CA VAL A 30 -11.86 -8.42 -3.09
C VAL A 30 -11.38 -9.64 -3.86
N ILE A 31 -10.69 -9.40 -4.95
CA ILE A 31 -10.07 -10.44 -5.77
C ILE A 31 -8.58 -10.16 -5.92
N GLN A 32 -7.82 -11.22 -6.10
CA GLN A 32 -6.42 -11.10 -6.48
C GLN A 32 -6.31 -10.54 -7.90
N VAL A 33 -5.36 -9.64 -8.12
CA VAL A 33 -5.00 -9.19 -9.46
C VAL A 33 -4.51 -10.39 -10.28
N PRO A 34 -4.91 -10.51 -11.56
CA PRO A 34 -4.45 -11.60 -12.42
C PRO A 34 -2.92 -11.65 -12.48
N LEU A 35 -2.38 -12.83 -12.27
CA LEU A 35 -0.94 -13.08 -12.30
C LEU A 35 -0.58 -13.89 -13.55
N LYS A 36 0.52 -13.53 -14.19
CA LYS A 36 1.04 -14.27 -15.34
C LYS A 36 1.68 -15.59 -14.89
N GLU A 37 1.48 -16.68 -15.62
CA GLU A 37 1.99 -18.01 -15.24
C GLU A 37 3.53 -18.08 -15.21
N ASP A 38 4.18 -17.45 -16.19
CA ASP A 38 5.65 -17.43 -16.34
C ASP A 38 6.33 -16.22 -15.69
N ARG A 39 5.67 -15.62 -14.68
CA ARG A 39 6.22 -14.48 -13.94
C ARG A 39 7.45 -14.84 -13.12
N LEU A 40 8.38 -13.92 -12.98
CA LEU A 40 9.56 -14.04 -12.12
C LEU A 40 9.20 -13.91 -10.63
N ASN A 41 8.21 -13.08 -10.33
CA ASN A 41 7.63 -12.89 -9.00
C ASN A 41 6.17 -12.41 -9.14
N ASP A 42 5.46 -12.24 -8.05
CA ASP A 42 4.04 -11.88 -8.10
C ASP A 42 3.79 -10.39 -8.40
N GLY A 43 4.83 -9.56 -8.47
CA GLY A 43 4.71 -8.12 -8.73
C GLY A 43 4.00 -7.32 -7.62
N PHE A 44 3.57 -7.99 -6.55
CA PHE A 44 2.91 -7.41 -5.38
C PHE A 44 3.62 -7.87 -4.13
N TYR A 45 3.89 -6.93 -3.24
CA TYR A 45 4.61 -7.15 -2.00
C TYR A 45 3.78 -6.64 -0.81
N PRO A 46 3.58 -7.45 0.24
CA PRO A 46 2.93 -6.97 1.45
C PRO A 46 3.87 -5.99 2.18
N ASN A 47 3.69 -4.72 1.92
CA ASN A 47 4.52 -3.65 2.48
C ASN A 47 3.92 -3.15 3.80
N PRO A 48 4.71 -3.00 4.88
CA PRO A 48 4.25 -2.31 6.07
C PRO A 48 3.96 -0.84 5.73
N PRO A 49 2.69 -0.39 5.78
CA PRO A 49 2.30 0.90 5.22
C PRO A 49 2.74 2.06 6.12
N GLN A 50 3.01 1.79 7.38
CA GLN A 50 3.30 2.82 8.38
C GLN A 50 4.29 2.32 9.42
N LEU A 51 5.22 3.21 9.79
CA LEU A 51 6.22 2.98 10.81
C LEU A 51 6.11 4.06 11.88
N LEU A 52 6.13 3.66 13.15
CA LEU A 52 6.36 4.58 14.25
C LEU A 52 7.86 4.60 14.55
N VAL A 53 8.44 5.79 14.55
CA VAL A 53 9.87 5.98 14.80
C VAL A 53 10.10 6.80 16.05
N VAL A 54 11.14 6.45 16.78
CA VAL A 54 11.59 7.23 17.95
C VAL A 54 12.78 8.10 17.53
N SER A 55 12.70 9.38 17.79
CA SER A 55 13.83 10.28 17.51
C SER A 55 15.07 9.86 18.30
N LYS A 56 16.20 9.73 17.62
CA LYS A 56 17.50 9.44 18.27
C LYS A 56 17.93 10.50 19.31
N ASN A 57 17.33 11.68 19.26
CA ASN A 57 17.63 12.80 20.14
C ASN A 57 16.67 12.89 21.34
N THR A 58 15.70 11.95 21.46
CA THR A 58 14.79 11.95 22.62
C THR A 58 15.55 11.77 23.92
N LYS A 59 15.08 12.46 24.94
CA LYS A 59 15.57 12.29 26.33
C LYS A 59 14.67 11.35 27.15
N ASN A 60 13.58 10.85 26.54
CA ASN A 60 12.55 10.06 27.20
C ASN A 60 12.38 8.71 26.48
N VAL A 61 13.48 7.99 26.27
CA VAL A 61 13.48 6.72 25.53
C VAL A 61 12.51 5.71 26.14
N ASP A 62 12.55 5.55 27.47
CA ASP A 62 11.74 4.58 28.20
C ASP A 62 10.25 4.85 27.98
N VAL A 63 9.81 6.10 28.07
CA VAL A 63 8.41 6.50 27.82
C VAL A 63 8.00 6.23 26.36
N CYS A 64 8.90 6.45 25.41
CA CYS A 64 8.64 6.12 24.03
C CYS A 64 8.48 4.60 23.83
N MET A 65 9.32 3.81 24.46
CA MET A 65 9.26 2.35 24.40
C MET A 65 8.01 1.80 25.08
N ASP A 66 7.61 2.33 26.22
CA ASP A 66 6.36 1.97 26.90
C ASP A 66 5.14 2.28 26.01
N PHE A 67 5.13 3.47 25.38
CA PHE A 67 4.08 3.81 24.44
C PHE A 67 4.03 2.86 23.25
N LEU A 68 5.17 2.53 22.62
CA LEU A 68 5.21 1.61 21.49
C LEU A 68 4.76 0.21 21.90
N ASN A 69 5.16 -0.24 23.09
CA ASN A 69 4.73 -1.53 23.60
C ASN A 69 3.21 -1.56 23.84
N TYR A 70 2.66 -0.53 24.46
CA TYR A 70 1.20 -0.38 24.60
C TYR A 70 0.51 -0.39 23.23
N PHE A 71 0.99 0.46 22.31
CA PHE A 71 0.37 0.64 21.00
C PHE A 71 0.31 -0.66 20.18
N TYR A 72 1.36 -1.47 20.22
CA TYR A 72 1.45 -2.67 19.39
C TYR A 72 0.99 -3.95 20.08
N ASN A 73 1.10 -4.06 21.40
CA ASN A 73 0.94 -5.33 22.09
C ASN A 73 -0.19 -5.34 23.12
N ASP A 74 -0.73 -4.19 23.51
CA ASP A 74 -1.77 -4.13 24.52
C ASP A 74 -3.14 -4.50 23.93
N PRO A 75 -3.91 -5.41 24.58
CA PRO A 75 -5.24 -5.80 24.11
C PRO A 75 -6.23 -4.63 24.03
N GLU A 76 -6.16 -3.67 24.96
CA GLU A 76 -7.02 -2.50 24.95
C GLU A 76 -6.69 -1.59 23.76
N ALA A 77 -5.41 -1.37 23.48
CA ALA A 77 -4.97 -0.64 22.30
C ALA A 77 -5.45 -1.31 21.00
N ALA A 78 -5.38 -2.65 20.91
CA ALA A 78 -5.89 -3.39 19.77
C ALA A 78 -7.38 -3.15 19.53
N VAL A 79 -8.19 -3.17 20.58
CA VAL A 79 -9.64 -2.93 20.51
C VAL A 79 -9.97 -1.48 20.14
N ILE A 80 -9.17 -0.50 20.58
CA ILE A 80 -9.33 0.92 20.24
C ILE A 80 -8.92 1.17 18.79
N LEU A 81 -7.77 0.67 18.37
CA LEU A 81 -7.18 0.91 17.05
C LEU A 81 -7.89 0.15 15.94
N ARG A 82 -8.31 -1.09 16.21
CA ARG A 82 -8.97 -1.97 15.23
C ARG A 82 -8.16 -2.07 13.93
N GLU A 83 -8.83 -1.83 12.81
CA GLU A 83 -8.25 -1.76 11.46
C GLU A 83 -7.93 -0.34 10.99
N HIS A 84 -8.00 0.66 11.90
CA HIS A 84 -7.67 2.02 11.53
C HIS A 84 -6.23 2.11 11.04
N ARG A 85 -6.08 2.59 9.80
CA ARG A 85 -4.85 2.73 9.03
C ARG A 85 -4.19 1.44 8.56
N SER A 86 -4.57 0.28 9.03
CA SER A 86 -4.21 -1.06 8.54
C SER A 86 -4.62 -2.11 9.56
N VAL A 87 -4.67 -3.36 9.13
CA VAL A 87 -4.81 -4.51 10.04
C VAL A 87 -3.60 -4.56 10.98
N PRO A 88 -3.76 -4.84 12.28
CA PRO A 88 -2.66 -4.90 13.23
C PRO A 88 -1.51 -5.80 12.75
N ALA A 89 -0.29 -5.26 12.75
CA ALA A 89 0.91 -5.98 12.32
C ALA A 89 1.26 -7.14 13.27
N VAL A 90 0.99 -6.96 14.56
CA VAL A 90 1.24 -7.98 15.60
C VAL A 90 0.12 -9.02 15.58
N SER A 91 0.49 -10.30 15.49
CA SER A 91 -0.46 -11.40 15.34
C SER A 91 -1.46 -11.52 16.49
N THR A 92 -1.02 -11.30 17.73
CA THR A 92 -1.89 -11.33 18.92
C THR A 92 -2.93 -10.20 18.89
N ALA A 93 -2.52 -8.98 18.55
CA ALA A 93 -3.43 -7.85 18.39
C ALA A 93 -4.44 -8.10 17.25
N ARG A 94 -3.98 -8.65 16.13
CA ARG A 94 -4.86 -9.03 15.02
C ARG A 94 -5.86 -10.10 15.41
N GLN A 95 -5.43 -11.13 16.15
CA GLN A 95 -6.32 -12.19 16.64
C GLN A 95 -7.42 -11.62 17.55
N ILE A 96 -7.08 -10.72 18.47
CA ILE A 96 -8.05 -10.03 19.33
C ILE A 96 -9.09 -9.28 18.47
N CYS A 97 -8.65 -8.57 17.45
CA CYS A 97 -9.57 -7.86 16.55
C CYS A 97 -10.49 -8.83 15.78
N VAL A 98 -9.98 -9.95 15.30
CA VAL A 98 -10.78 -10.97 14.58
C VAL A 98 -11.80 -11.61 15.53
N GLU A 99 -11.39 -12.05 16.72
CA GLU A 99 -12.26 -12.69 17.72
C GLU A 99 -13.38 -11.78 18.18
N ASN A 100 -13.16 -10.47 18.17
CA ASN A 100 -14.16 -9.47 18.55
C ASN A 100 -14.92 -8.85 17.35
N ASN A 101 -14.75 -9.38 16.14
CA ASN A 101 -15.36 -8.86 14.91
C ASN A 101 -15.07 -7.37 14.67
N LEU A 102 -13.86 -6.92 14.95
CA LEU A 102 -13.41 -5.53 14.82
C LEU A 102 -12.70 -5.24 13.49
N ILE A 103 -12.53 -6.24 12.63
CA ILE A 103 -11.97 -6.11 11.27
C ILE A 103 -13.07 -6.48 10.28
N ASP A 104 -13.27 -5.63 9.28
CA ASP A 104 -14.20 -5.92 8.19
C ASP A 104 -13.76 -7.19 7.44
N PRO A 105 -14.67 -8.14 7.15
CA PRO A 105 -14.34 -9.35 6.42
C PRO A 105 -13.66 -9.11 5.06
N ILE A 106 -14.01 -8.03 4.36
CA ILE A 106 -13.38 -7.68 3.08
C ILE A 106 -11.93 -7.25 3.29
N VAL A 107 -11.67 -6.48 4.35
CA VAL A 107 -10.31 -6.07 4.72
C VAL A 107 -9.47 -7.29 5.11
N SER A 108 -10.03 -8.18 5.93
CA SER A 108 -9.36 -9.45 6.31
C SER A 108 -9.02 -10.28 5.07
N LYS A 109 -9.98 -10.48 4.16
CA LYS A 109 -9.76 -11.20 2.89
C LYS A 109 -8.66 -10.55 2.04
N SER A 110 -8.62 -9.22 1.97
CA SER A 110 -7.57 -8.51 1.21
C SER A 110 -6.17 -8.75 1.76
N VAL A 111 -6.05 -8.78 3.08
CA VAL A 111 -4.78 -9.08 3.75
C VAL A 111 -4.35 -10.53 3.50
N ASP A 112 -5.28 -11.49 3.60
CA ASP A 112 -4.99 -12.90 3.33
C ASP A 112 -4.50 -13.12 1.90
N ILE A 113 -5.14 -12.47 0.91
CA ILE A 113 -4.66 -12.47 -0.48
C ILE A 113 -3.25 -11.89 -0.57
N SER A 114 -3.00 -10.74 0.03
CA SER A 114 -1.71 -10.05 -0.03
C SER A 114 -0.59 -10.86 0.62
N MET A 115 -0.87 -11.53 1.75
CA MET A 115 0.09 -12.37 2.44
C MET A 115 0.44 -13.66 1.68
N GLY A 116 -0.39 -14.06 0.73
CA GLY A 116 -0.14 -15.18 -0.18
C GLY A 116 0.77 -14.84 -1.36
N LEU A 117 1.09 -13.55 -1.55
CA LEU A 117 1.89 -13.08 -2.70
C LEU A 117 3.38 -13.03 -2.34
N ASN A 118 4.21 -13.38 -3.32
CA ASN A 118 5.66 -13.45 -3.20
C ASN A 118 6.34 -12.44 -4.15
N GLY A 119 6.07 -11.17 -3.93
CA GLY A 119 6.71 -10.09 -4.66
C GLY A 119 8.03 -9.64 -4.05
N VAL A 120 8.77 -8.88 -4.79
CA VAL A 120 10.02 -8.24 -4.34
C VAL A 120 9.72 -6.77 -4.02
N ASN A 121 10.24 -6.29 -2.90
CA ASN A 121 10.18 -4.88 -2.57
C ASN A 121 11.20 -4.12 -3.43
N GLU A 122 10.71 -3.34 -4.38
CA GLU A 122 11.52 -2.49 -5.25
C GLU A 122 11.55 -1.03 -4.79
N MET A 123 11.28 -0.76 -3.52
CA MET A 123 11.43 0.57 -2.96
C MET A 123 12.90 0.99 -2.95
N GLY A 124 13.27 1.68 -3.99
CA GLY A 124 14.63 2.15 -4.23
C GLY A 124 14.57 3.29 -5.24
N LEU A 125 15.09 3.07 -6.42
CA LEU A 125 15.10 4.07 -7.48
C LEU A 125 13.71 4.52 -7.93
N THR A 126 12.71 3.63 -7.88
CA THR A 126 11.31 3.93 -8.23
C THR A 126 10.61 4.88 -7.28
N THR A 127 11.19 5.18 -6.11
CA THR A 127 10.67 6.19 -5.16
C THR A 127 11.42 7.52 -5.26
N ASN A 128 12.36 7.65 -6.18
CA ASN A 128 13.00 8.92 -6.47
C ASN A 128 12.04 9.84 -7.22
N SER A 129 11.84 11.06 -6.74
CA SER A 129 10.85 11.98 -7.29
C SER A 129 11.12 12.39 -8.74
N GLU A 130 12.37 12.43 -9.17
CA GLU A 130 12.74 12.74 -10.56
C GLU A 130 12.41 11.56 -11.48
N VAL A 131 12.69 10.34 -11.03
CA VAL A 131 12.31 9.11 -11.74
C VAL A 131 10.80 8.99 -11.87
N GLU A 132 10.06 9.20 -10.79
CA GLU A 132 8.59 9.20 -10.81
C GLU A 132 8.03 10.23 -11.77
N ALA A 133 8.56 11.45 -11.75
CA ALA A 133 8.11 12.53 -12.65
C ALA A 133 8.37 12.19 -14.13
N ALA A 134 9.53 11.62 -14.45
CA ALA A 134 9.86 11.21 -15.82
C ALA A 134 8.92 10.11 -16.35
N ILE A 135 8.62 9.11 -15.50
CA ILE A 135 7.69 8.03 -15.87
C ILE A 135 6.25 8.57 -16.02
N LEU A 136 5.81 9.44 -15.11
CA LEU A 136 4.49 10.04 -15.18
C LEU A 136 4.32 10.87 -16.46
N ASP A 137 5.28 11.73 -16.78
CA ASP A 137 5.27 12.54 -18.01
C ASP A 137 5.18 11.66 -19.27
N MET A 138 5.94 10.57 -19.31
CA MET A 138 5.86 9.59 -20.41
C MET A 138 4.44 9.03 -20.54
N VAL A 139 3.86 8.56 -19.45
CA VAL A 139 2.51 7.97 -19.46
C VAL A 139 1.46 8.98 -19.89
N GLU A 140 1.53 10.21 -19.38
CA GLU A 140 0.59 11.28 -19.73
C GLU A 140 0.70 11.68 -21.22
N ASN A 141 1.90 11.82 -21.74
CA ASN A 141 2.11 12.14 -23.17
C ASN A 141 1.50 11.08 -24.10
N VAL A 142 1.67 9.80 -23.77
CA VAL A 142 1.04 8.72 -24.53
C VAL A 142 -0.49 8.72 -24.35
N ALA A 143 -0.97 8.86 -23.12
CA ALA A 143 -2.40 8.81 -22.80
C ALA A 143 -3.20 9.94 -23.47
N TYR A 144 -2.62 11.14 -23.53
CA TYR A 144 -3.23 12.31 -24.19
C TYR A 144 -2.95 12.39 -25.69
N GLY A 145 -2.15 11.49 -26.24
CA GLY A 145 -1.80 11.43 -27.66
C GLY A 145 -0.99 12.64 -28.14
N THR A 146 -0.23 13.26 -27.24
CA THR A 146 0.62 14.42 -27.56
C THR A 146 1.92 14.01 -28.27
N ARG A 147 2.36 12.75 -28.04
CA ARG A 147 3.57 12.17 -28.63
C ARG A 147 3.37 10.69 -28.97
N SER A 148 4.15 10.16 -29.88
CA SER A 148 4.14 8.73 -30.16
C SER A 148 4.81 7.93 -29.03
N THR A 149 4.41 6.67 -28.89
CA THR A 149 4.97 5.79 -27.86
C THR A 149 6.48 5.59 -28.02
N GLU A 150 6.94 5.45 -29.26
CA GLU A 150 8.35 5.24 -29.59
C GLU A 150 9.20 6.46 -29.23
N GLU A 151 8.77 7.67 -29.64
CA GLU A 151 9.53 8.90 -29.38
C GLU A 151 9.66 9.18 -27.88
N ILE A 152 8.57 9.07 -27.13
CA ILE A 152 8.60 9.38 -25.70
C ILE A 152 9.34 8.30 -24.90
N ALA A 153 9.29 7.04 -25.32
CA ALA A 153 10.02 5.96 -24.65
C ALA A 153 11.54 6.17 -24.76
N ASP A 154 12.05 6.47 -25.96
CA ASP A 154 13.49 6.70 -26.17
C ASP A 154 13.98 7.90 -25.34
N GLU A 155 13.25 9.01 -25.33
CA GLU A 155 13.61 10.19 -24.55
C GLU A 155 13.56 9.92 -23.05
N THR A 156 12.54 9.17 -22.59
CA THR A 156 12.43 8.84 -21.16
C THR A 156 13.54 7.93 -20.71
N ILE A 157 13.94 6.94 -21.53
CA ILE A 157 15.07 6.07 -21.23
C ILE A 157 16.35 6.91 -21.06
N GLN A 158 16.61 7.84 -21.97
CA GLN A 158 17.79 8.69 -21.90
C GLN A 158 17.76 9.61 -20.66
N LEU A 159 16.60 10.18 -20.33
CA LEU A 159 16.42 10.99 -19.14
C LEU A 159 16.65 10.17 -17.86
N LEU A 160 16.13 8.94 -17.80
CA LEU A 160 16.34 8.04 -16.66
C LEU A 160 17.80 7.66 -16.50
N ASP A 161 18.51 7.37 -17.60
CA ASP A 161 19.97 7.10 -17.58
C ASP A 161 20.74 8.30 -17.01
N ASP A 162 20.40 9.51 -17.42
CA ASP A 162 21.02 10.74 -16.92
C ASP A 162 20.74 10.97 -15.44
N ILE A 163 19.49 10.73 -14.97
CA ILE A 163 19.12 10.82 -13.56
C ILE A 163 19.93 9.79 -12.75
N LEU A 164 19.95 8.53 -13.19
CA LEU A 164 20.62 7.45 -12.48
C LEU A 164 22.14 7.62 -12.40
N ALA A 165 22.74 8.27 -13.42
CA ALA A 165 24.18 8.58 -13.41
C ALA A 165 24.57 9.65 -12.39
N ASN A 166 23.59 10.42 -11.87
CA ASN A 166 23.79 11.50 -10.90
C ASN A 166 23.31 11.17 -9.48
N LEU A 167 22.76 9.97 -9.25
CA LEU A 167 22.38 9.47 -7.93
C LEU A 167 23.54 8.76 -7.25
#